data_6e4ecfa86fcc2379abbbea37a3489baf
#
_entry.id   6e4ecfa86fcc2379abbbea37a3489baf
#
_cell.length_a   1.000
_cell.length_b   1.000
_cell.length_c   1.000
_cell.angle_alpha   90.00
_cell.angle_beta   90.00
_cell.angle_gamma   90.00
#
_symmetry.space_group_name_H-M   'P 1'
#
loop_
_entity.id
_entity.type
_entity.pdbx_description
1 polymer ?
#
loop_
_entity_poly.entity_id
_entity_poly.type
_entity_poly.pdbx_seq_one_letter_code
_entity_poly.pdbx_strand_id
1 'polypeptide(L)'
;MSAGERPARKFPLRLDELKPALRKPVPAPAPKPLRSVTVAPTAALRRPVLRPQQHVAHAHAEATRRSAPSGMGLDSTDVRLRMTQRLRATGVRNEPVLDAMARVPRHLFVDAALVTQAYEDTSLPIGHGQTISKPSVVARMIELLMGGATARTTQRLGRVLEVGTGCGYQAAVLAVLAQQVVSVERLKPLHDKARALLAPMRPANMRLVYGDGMLGHAPNAPYDSIIAAAGGDALPPAWLEQLALGGRLVAPMREPGSTRQVLVVVDRTERGCEHSVFEAVHFVPLKSGMVG
;
A
#
# COMPACT_ATOMS: atom_id res chain seq x y z
N MET A 1 38.75 -14.02 30.88
CA MET A 1 38.07 -14.09 29.56
C MET A 1 37.09 -12.92 29.51
N SER A 2 37.51 -11.84 28.86
CA SER A 2 36.83 -10.54 28.87
C SER A 2 35.86 -10.52 27.66
N ALA A 3 34.55 -10.40 27.92
CA ALA A 3 33.57 -10.13 26.90
C ALA A 3 33.62 -8.65 26.52
N GLY A 4 34.00 -8.35 25.27
CA GLY A 4 34.08 -7.00 24.76
C GLY A 4 32.70 -6.40 24.56
N GLU A 5 32.38 -5.38 25.34
CA GLU A 5 31.20 -4.54 25.14
C GLU A 5 31.35 -3.73 23.84
N ARG A 6 30.34 -3.81 22.99
CA ARG A 6 30.23 -2.93 21.81
C ARG A 6 29.69 -1.58 22.25
N PRO A 7 30.31 -0.48 21.86
CA PRO A 7 29.87 0.87 22.26
C PRO A 7 28.51 1.20 21.65
N ALA A 8 27.62 1.74 22.47
CA ALA A 8 26.32 2.25 22.04
C ALA A 8 26.48 3.43 21.06
N ARG A 9 25.92 3.33 19.88
CA ARG A 9 25.94 4.40 18.88
C ARG A 9 25.01 5.53 19.30
N LYS A 10 25.56 6.74 19.45
CA LYS A 10 24.81 7.96 19.75
C LYS A 10 24.12 8.49 18.48
N PHE A 11 22.85 8.87 18.60
CA PHE A 11 22.06 9.54 17.56
C PHE A 11 22.25 11.09 17.66
N PRO A 12 22.11 11.82 16.52
CA PRO A 12 21.52 11.38 15.25
C PRO A 12 22.54 10.75 14.30
N LEU A 13 22.28 9.52 13.86
CA LEU A 13 23.02 8.93 12.75
C LEU A 13 22.66 9.69 11.46
N ARG A 14 23.65 10.25 10.81
CA ARG A 14 23.52 10.71 9.43
C ARG A 14 23.41 9.49 8.55
N LEU A 15 22.47 9.51 7.59
CA LEU A 15 22.21 8.39 6.67
C LEU A 15 23.42 8.03 5.77
N ASP A 16 24.42 8.91 5.69
CA ASP A 16 25.71 8.73 5.01
C ASP A 16 26.67 7.75 5.72
N GLU A 17 26.40 7.41 7.00
CA GLU A 17 27.22 6.46 7.78
C GLU A 17 26.81 4.98 7.62
N LEU A 18 25.74 4.68 6.89
CA LEU A 18 25.29 3.32 6.60
C LEU A 18 25.99 2.76 5.35
N LYS A 19 27.17 2.14 5.52
CA LYS A 19 27.83 1.40 4.43
C LYS A 19 27.01 0.14 4.08
N PRO A 20 26.59 -0.03 2.81
CA PRO A 20 25.95 -1.28 2.39
C PRO A 20 26.98 -2.41 2.33
N ALA A 21 26.62 -3.58 2.83
CA ALA A 21 27.41 -4.80 2.64
C ALA A 21 27.35 -5.21 1.15
N LEU A 22 28.45 -4.98 0.43
CA LEU A 22 28.64 -5.36 -0.97
C LEU A 22 28.64 -6.90 -1.10
N ARG A 23 27.55 -7.48 -1.58
CA ARG A 23 27.54 -8.82 -2.14
C ARG A 23 28.06 -8.75 -3.60
N LYS A 24 29.14 -9.46 -3.88
CA LYS A 24 29.67 -9.62 -5.23
C LYS A 24 28.64 -10.26 -6.17
N PRO A 25 28.45 -9.78 -7.40
CA PRO A 25 27.55 -10.41 -8.36
C PRO A 25 28.10 -11.76 -8.83
N VAL A 26 27.21 -12.76 -8.87
CA VAL A 26 27.46 -14.07 -9.50
C VAL A 26 27.23 -13.92 -11.00
N PRO A 27 28.19 -14.33 -11.87
CA PRO A 27 28.01 -14.22 -13.31
C PRO A 27 26.93 -15.19 -13.83
N ALA A 28 26.07 -14.67 -14.71
CA ALA A 28 25.04 -15.45 -15.40
C ALA A 28 25.66 -16.42 -16.42
N PRO A 29 25.10 -17.63 -16.61
CA PRO A 29 25.57 -18.57 -17.62
C PRO A 29 25.24 -18.09 -19.04
N ALA A 30 26.19 -18.30 -19.95
CA ALA A 30 26.11 -17.95 -21.37
C ALA A 30 24.99 -18.70 -22.10
N PRO A 31 24.32 -18.09 -23.09
CA PRO A 31 23.29 -18.76 -23.90
C PRO A 31 23.89 -19.78 -24.86
N LYS A 32 23.26 -20.96 -24.93
CA LYS A 32 23.61 -22.01 -25.92
C LYS A 32 23.13 -21.62 -27.32
N PRO A 33 23.88 -21.98 -28.39
CA PRO A 33 23.50 -21.63 -29.74
C PRO A 33 22.27 -22.43 -30.21
N LEU A 34 21.36 -21.72 -30.88
CA LEU A 34 20.18 -22.29 -31.55
C LEU A 34 20.59 -23.10 -32.76
N ARG A 35 20.17 -24.36 -32.82
CA ARG A 35 20.28 -25.21 -34.01
C ARG A 35 19.32 -24.67 -35.09
N SER A 36 19.87 -24.42 -36.28
CA SER A 36 19.11 -24.13 -37.48
C SER A 36 18.26 -25.34 -37.90
N VAL A 37 16.96 -25.16 -37.96
CA VAL A 37 16.02 -26.14 -38.53
C VAL A 37 15.71 -25.71 -39.96
N THR A 38 16.11 -26.50 -40.92
CA THR A 38 15.79 -26.35 -42.35
C THR A 38 14.31 -26.74 -42.53
N VAL A 39 13.49 -25.79 -42.94
CA VAL A 39 12.08 -26.04 -43.26
C VAL A 39 11.93 -26.34 -44.73
N ALA A 40 11.46 -27.55 -45.08
CA ALA A 40 11.06 -27.93 -46.44
C ALA A 40 9.75 -27.22 -46.82
N PRO A 41 9.51 -26.87 -48.09
CA PRO A 41 8.31 -26.19 -48.52
C PRO A 41 7.13 -27.15 -48.51
N THR A 42 6.16 -26.91 -47.63
CA THR A 42 4.88 -27.61 -47.59
C THR A 42 3.84 -26.90 -48.45
N ALA A 43 3.13 -27.70 -49.20
CA ALA A 43 2.06 -27.32 -50.13
C ALA A 43 1.01 -26.36 -49.53
N ALA A 44 0.57 -25.42 -50.35
CA ALA A 44 -0.46 -24.44 -50.03
C ALA A 44 -1.79 -25.12 -49.69
N LEU A 45 -2.09 -25.21 -48.38
CA LEU A 45 -3.42 -25.52 -47.88
C LEU A 45 -4.31 -24.27 -48.01
N ARG A 46 -5.33 -24.34 -48.88
CA ARG A 46 -6.39 -23.33 -49.00
C ARG A 46 -7.01 -23.12 -47.63
N ARG A 47 -6.82 -21.94 -47.05
CA ARG A 47 -7.54 -21.52 -45.83
C ARG A 47 -9.04 -21.42 -46.13
N PRO A 48 -9.92 -22.07 -45.37
CA PRO A 48 -11.37 -21.85 -45.51
C PRO A 48 -11.67 -20.39 -45.10
N VAL A 49 -12.35 -19.66 -46.00
CA VAL A 49 -12.88 -18.32 -45.72
C VAL A 49 -14.05 -18.50 -44.76
N LEU A 50 -13.85 -18.16 -43.48
CA LEU A 50 -14.90 -18.19 -42.48
C LEU A 50 -15.92 -17.08 -42.77
N ARG A 51 -17.21 -17.47 -42.88
CA ARG A 51 -18.31 -16.54 -43.11
C ARG A 51 -18.42 -15.58 -41.88
N PRO A 52 -18.79 -14.28 -42.06
CA PRO A 52 -18.85 -13.29 -40.96
C PRO A 52 -19.71 -13.73 -39.75
N GLN A 53 -20.76 -14.52 -39.96
CA GLN A 53 -21.59 -15.05 -38.89
C GLN A 53 -20.92 -16.03 -37.94
N GLN A 54 -19.84 -16.72 -38.36
CA GLN A 54 -19.06 -17.61 -37.48
C GLN A 54 -18.18 -16.85 -36.52
N HIS A 55 -17.68 -15.69 -36.92
CA HIS A 55 -16.87 -14.83 -36.02
C HIS A 55 -17.71 -14.25 -34.87
N VAL A 56 -18.97 -13.89 -35.14
CA VAL A 56 -19.86 -13.36 -34.08
C VAL A 56 -20.26 -14.48 -33.10
N ALA A 57 -20.53 -15.68 -33.61
CA ALA A 57 -20.87 -16.84 -32.76
C ALA A 57 -19.69 -17.26 -31.88
N HIS A 58 -18.43 -17.25 -32.42
CA HIS A 58 -17.22 -17.51 -31.65
C HIS A 58 -16.96 -16.41 -30.59
N ALA A 59 -17.14 -15.14 -30.94
CA ALA A 59 -17.00 -14.04 -30.01
C ALA A 59 -18.04 -14.11 -28.88
N HIS A 60 -19.30 -14.47 -29.19
CA HIS A 60 -20.32 -14.70 -28.16
C HIS A 60 -20.03 -15.93 -27.29
N ALA A 61 -19.55 -17.03 -27.88
CA ALA A 61 -19.16 -18.22 -27.10
C ALA A 61 -17.94 -17.96 -26.21
N GLU A 62 -17.00 -17.14 -26.65
CA GLU A 62 -15.84 -16.72 -25.85
C GLU A 62 -16.23 -15.71 -24.77
N ALA A 63 -17.14 -14.77 -25.08
CA ALA A 63 -17.72 -13.85 -24.08
C ALA A 63 -18.51 -14.61 -23.01
N THR A 64 -19.27 -15.65 -23.40
CA THR A 64 -20.04 -16.50 -22.47
C THR A 64 -19.13 -17.41 -21.64
N ARG A 65 -17.99 -17.85 -22.18
CA ARG A 65 -16.96 -18.58 -21.41
C ARG A 65 -16.16 -17.69 -20.47
N ARG A 66 -16.07 -16.39 -20.77
CA ARG A 66 -15.47 -15.35 -19.91
C ARG A 66 -16.45 -14.75 -18.92
N SER A 67 -17.75 -14.98 -19.05
CA SER A 67 -18.70 -14.71 -17.98
C SER A 67 -18.36 -15.65 -16.83
N ALA A 68 -17.82 -15.08 -15.76
CA ALA A 68 -17.46 -15.81 -14.55
C ALA A 68 -18.64 -16.71 -14.12
N PRO A 69 -18.38 -17.94 -13.63
CA PRO A 69 -19.42 -18.79 -13.06
C PRO A 69 -20.22 -17.98 -12.04
N SER A 70 -21.54 -18.09 -12.08
CA SER A 70 -22.46 -17.47 -11.14
C SER A 70 -21.98 -17.74 -9.70
N GLY A 71 -21.64 -16.67 -8.94
CA GLY A 71 -21.12 -16.76 -7.58
C GLY A 71 -19.68 -16.27 -7.40
N MET A 72 -18.95 -15.92 -8.47
CA MET A 72 -17.63 -15.29 -8.39
C MET A 72 -17.65 -13.85 -8.92
N GLY A 73 -18.65 -13.08 -8.53
CA GLY A 73 -18.64 -11.63 -8.77
C GLY A 73 -17.52 -10.95 -8.00
N LEU A 74 -17.14 -9.74 -8.42
CA LEU A 74 -16.14 -8.90 -7.73
C LEU A 74 -16.50 -8.61 -6.27
N ASP A 75 -17.79 -8.79 -5.92
CA ASP A 75 -18.33 -8.72 -4.55
C ASP A 75 -18.08 -9.98 -3.73
N SER A 76 -17.62 -11.07 -4.35
CA SER A 76 -17.50 -12.33 -3.63
C SER A 76 -16.41 -12.26 -2.56
N THR A 77 -16.73 -12.79 -1.39
CA THR A 77 -15.76 -12.99 -0.29
C THR A 77 -14.55 -13.77 -0.77
N ASP A 78 -14.71 -14.70 -1.71
CA ASP A 78 -13.62 -15.53 -2.24
C ASP A 78 -12.53 -14.75 -2.97
N VAL A 79 -12.89 -13.69 -3.72
CA VAL A 79 -11.90 -12.83 -4.39
C VAL A 79 -11.06 -12.08 -3.35
N ARG A 80 -11.68 -11.60 -2.28
CA ARG A 80 -10.99 -10.94 -1.17
C ARG A 80 -10.11 -11.92 -0.40
N LEU A 81 -10.60 -13.12 -0.11
CA LEU A 81 -9.81 -14.17 0.54
C LEU A 81 -8.60 -14.59 -0.30
N ARG A 82 -8.74 -14.72 -1.63
CA ARG A 82 -7.59 -14.97 -2.51
C ARG A 82 -6.56 -13.85 -2.46
N MET A 83 -6.99 -12.58 -2.39
CA MET A 83 -6.07 -11.46 -2.20
C MET A 83 -5.30 -11.63 -0.88
N THR A 84 -5.97 -11.90 0.24
CA THR A 84 -5.30 -12.07 1.53
C THR A 84 -4.39 -13.31 1.58
N GLN A 85 -4.74 -14.40 0.88
CA GLN A 85 -3.85 -15.55 0.71
C GLN A 85 -2.55 -15.18 -0.02
N ARG A 86 -2.64 -14.36 -1.09
CA ARG A 86 -1.46 -13.83 -1.78
C ARG A 86 -0.63 -12.92 -0.86
N LEU A 87 -1.27 -12.05 -0.09
CA LEU A 87 -0.59 -11.19 0.89
C LEU A 87 0.16 -12.04 1.93
N ARG A 88 -0.45 -13.12 2.43
CA ARG A 88 0.21 -14.05 3.33
C ARG A 88 1.42 -14.74 2.67
N ALA A 89 1.30 -15.14 1.41
CA ALA A 89 2.39 -15.73 0.64
C ALA A 89 3.55 -14.74 0.38
N THR A 90 3.28 -13.43 0.32
CA THR A 90 4.31 -12.38 0.19
C THR A 90 4.94 -11.97 1.54
N GLY A 91 4.52 -12.57 2.64
CA GLY A 91 5.16 -12.37 3.94
C GLY A 91 4.37 -11.57 4.97
N VAL A 92 3.16 -11.10 4.67
CA VAL A 92 2.28 -10.48 5.68
C VAL A 92 1.82 -11.55 6.66
N ARG A 93 2.07 -11.34 7.96
CA ARG A 93 1.83 -12.31 9.04
C ARG A 93 0.74 -11.91 10.03
N ASN A 94 0.38 -10.62 10.06
CA ASN A 94 -0.59 -10.11 11.03
C ASN A 94 -2.01 -10.48 10.60
N GLU A 95 -2.62 -11.46 11.27
CA GLU A 95 -3.96 -11.95 10.93
C GLU A 95 -5.05 -10.87 11.05
N PRO A 96 -5.10 -10.02 12.09
CA PRO A 96 -6.01 -8.87 12.13
C PRO A 96 -5.94 -7.97 10.90
N VAL A 97 -4.74 -7.73 10.36
CA VAL A 97 -4.56 -6.93 9.12
C VAL A 97 -5.14 -7.66 7.92
N LEU A 98 -4.85 -8.95 7.76
CA LEU A 98 -5.39 -9.77 6.67
C LEU A 98 -6.92 -9.82 6.72
N ASP A 99 -7.50 -9.98 7.91
CA ASP A 99 -8.94 -9.97 8.12
C ASP A 99 -9.58 -8.62 7.77
N ALA A 100 -8.96 -7.51 8.19
CA ALA A 100 -9.42 -6.18 7.83
C ALA A 100 -9.39 -5.95 6.31
N MET A 101 -8.32 -6.38 5.64
CA MET A 101 -8.20 -6.33 4.18
C MET A 101 -9.26 -7.20 3.48
N ALA A 102 -9.64 -8.35 4.04
CA ALA A 102 -10.69 -9.21 3.51
C ALA A 102 -12.10 -8.59 3.68
N ARG A 103 -12.33 -7.82 4.74
CA ARG A 103 -13.63 -7.17 5.03
C ARG A 103 -13.91 -5.98 4.15
N VAL A 104 -12.88 -5.19 3.81
CA VAL A 104 -13.06 -3.95 3.04
C VAL A 104 -13.08 -4.23 1.55
N PRO A 105 -14.19 -3.95 0.84
CA PRO A 105 -14.36 -4.24 -0.58
C PRO A 105 -13.59 -3.22 -1.44
N ARG A 106 -12.32 -3.52 -1.74
CA ARG A 106 -11.40 -2.61 -2.44
C ARG A 106 -11.93 -2.12 -3.79
N HIS A 107 -12.71 -2.95 -4.51
CA HIS A 107 -13.30 -2.61 -5.81
C HIS A 107 -14.22 -1.39 -5.75
N LEU A 108 -14.80 -1.05 -4.60
CA LEU A 108 -15.62 0.15 -4.43
C LEU A 108 -14.81 1.46 -4.46
N PHE A 109 -13.48 1.38 -4.31
CA PHE A 109 -12.58 2.53 -4.23
C PHE A 109 -11.81 2.81 -5.52
N VAL A 110 -12.07 2.06 -6.58
CA VAL A 110 -11.47 2.24 -7.90
C VAL A 110 -12.53 2.61 -8.93
N ASP A 111 -12.10 3.21 -10.03
CA ASP A 111 -13.03 3.55 -11.11
C ASP A 111 -13.58 2.29 -11.79
N ALA A 112 -14.83 2.34 -12.31
CA ALA A 112 -15.52 1.21 -12.88
C ALA A 112 -14.71 0.46 -13.97
N ALA A 113 -13.94 1.18 -14.77
CA ALA A 113 -13.06 0.61 -15.80
C ALA A 113 -11.91 -0.25 -15.23
N LEU A 114 -11.55 -0.07 -13.95
CA LEU A 114 -10.42 -0.73 -13.29
C LEU A 114 -10.85 -1.78 -12.26
N VAL A 115 -12.14 -1.98 -12.07
CA VAL A 115 -12.71 -2.87 -11.04
C VAL A 115 -12.17 -4.30 -11.14
N THR A 116 -11.94 -4.81 -12.34
CA THR A 116 -11.37 -6.16 -12.57
C THR A 116 -9.94 -6.30 -12.02
N GLN A 117 -9.20 -5.20 -11.91
CA GLN A 117 -7.83 -5.15 -11.39
C GLN A 117 -7.77 -4.81 -9.89
N ALA A 118 -8.91 -4.50 -9.26
CA ALA A 118 -8.97 -3.98 -7.90
C ALA A 118 -8.26 -4.86 -6.87
N TYR A 119 -8.25 -6.16 -7.09
CA TYR A 119 -7.66 -7.14 -6.17
C TYR A 119 -6.30 -7.68 -6.62
N GLU A 120 -5.77 -7.19 -7.75
CA GLU A 120 -4.39 -7.47 -8.15
C GLU A 120 -3.40 -6.65 -7.31
N ASP A 121 -2.17 -7.16 -7.15
CA ASP A 121 -1.14 -6.44 -6.38
C ASP A 121 -0.50 -5.33 -7.21
N THR A 122 -1.33 -4.37 -7.60
CA THR A 122 -0.95 -3.21 -8.41
C THR A 122 -1.55 -1.92 -7.86
N SER A 123 -0.87 -0.79 -8.10
CA SER A 123 -1.40 0.55 -7.84
C SER A 123 -2.28 0.97 -9.02
N LEU A 124 -3.45 1.56 -8.74
CA LEU A 124 -4.40 2.00 -9.77
C LEU A 124 -4.66 3.49 -9.64
N PRO A 125 -4.87 4.21 -10.75
CA PRO A 125 -5.18 5.65 -10.71
C PRO A 125 -6.55 5.90 -10.06
N ILE A 126 -6.62 6.97 -9.27
CA ILE A 126 -7.86 7.44 -8.61
C ILE A 126 -8.25 8.86 -9.02
N GLY A 127 -7.53 9.43 -9.99
CA GLY A 127 -7.65 10.80 -10.46
C GLY A 127 -6.63 11.75 -9.83
N HIS A 128 -6.55 12.97 -10.36
CA HIS A 128 -5.67 14.04 -9.86
C HIS A 128 -4.18 13.67 -9.73
N GLY A 129 -3.69 12.77 -10.58
CA GLY A 129 -2.31 12.26 -10.51
C GLY A 129 -2.02 11.40 -9.27
N GLN A 130 -3.06 10.91 -8.57
CA GLN A 130 -2.94 10.07 -7.38
C GLN A 130 -3.33 8.62 -7.68
N THR A 131 -2.90 7.71 -6.81
CA THR A 131 -3.17 6.28 -6.95
C THR A 131 -3.65 5.68 -5.62
N ILE A 132 -4.48 4.64 -5.71
CA ILE A 132 -4.66 3.70 -4.60
C ILE A 132 -3.43 2.79 -4.56
N SER A 133 -2.77 2.68 -3.42
CA SER A 133 -1.57 1.85 -3.24
C SER A 133 -1.87 0.37 -3.45
N LYS A 134 -0.85 -0.43 -3.87
CA LYS A 134 -1.02 -1.89 -3.98
C LYS A 134 -1.48 -2.50 -2.66
N PRO A 135 -2.25 -3.59 -2.71
CA PRO A 135 -2.66 -4.31 -1.50
C PRO A 135 -1.50 -4.71 -0.59
N SER A 136 -0.39 -5.22 -1.15
CA SER A 136 0.78 -5.62 -0.38
C SER A 136 1.42 -4.48 0.41
N VAL A 137 1.49 -3.28 -0.19
CA VAL A 137 2.07 -2.10 0.48
C VAL A 137 1.15 -1.61 1.60
N VAL A 138 -0.17 -1.54 1.38
CA VAL A 138 -1.15 -1.17 2.42
C VAL A 138 -1.07 -2.14 3.60
N ALA A 139 -1.12 -3.45 3.32
CA ALA A 139 -1.04 -4.49 4.36
C ALA A 139 0.27 -4.38 5.15
N ARG A 140 1.41 -4.21 4.45
CA ARG A 140 2.73 -4.13 5.08
C ARG A 140 2.88 -2.90 5.98
N MET A 141 2.43 -1.74 5.53
CA MET A 141 2.49 -0.52 6.34
C MET A 141 1.62 -0.64 7.59
N ILE A 142 0.42 -1.20 7.48
CA ILE A 142 -0.45 -1.41 8.64
C ILE A 142 0.11 -2.49 9.56
N GLU A 143 0.71 -3.56 9.03
CA GLU A 143 1.42 -4.57 9.83
C GLU A 143 2.58 -3.97 10.62
N LEU A 144 3.36 -3.07 10.01
CA LEU A 144 4.40 -2.32 10.72
C LEU A 144 3.82 -1.47 11.85
N LEU A 145 2.67 -0.82 11.66
CA LEU A 145 1.98 -0.09 12.74
C LEU A 145 1.55 -1.02 13.89
N MET A 146 1.03 -2.21 13.56
CA MET A 146 0.64 -3.22 14.57
C MET A 146 1.83 -3.71 15.41
N GLY A 147 3.05 -3.51 14.94
CA GLY A 147 4.28 -3.75 15.68
C GLY A 147 4.63 -2.68 16.73
N GLY A 148 3.92 -1.55 16.82
CA GLY A 148 4.12 -0.51 17.84
C GLY A 148 3.77 -0.98 19.25
N ALA A 149 4.37 -0.38 20.28
CA ALA A 149 4.19 -0.81 21.67
C ALA A 149 2.72 -0.80 22.09
N THR A 150 2.01 0.30 21.85
CA THR A 150 0.56 0.43 22.15
C THR A 150 -0.26 -0.61 21.42
N ALA A 151 -0.02 -0.79 20.12
CA ALA A 151 -0.78 -1.73 19.29
C ALA A 151 -0.53 -3.20 19.71
N ARG A 152 0.68 -3.57 20.07
CA ARG A 152 1.00 -4.92 20.59
C ARG A 152 0.31 -5.22 21.90
N THR A 153 0.21 -4.22 22.78
CA THR A 153 -0.44 -4.39 24.09
C THR A 153 -1.95 -4.47 23.97
N THR A 154 -2.55 -3.59 23.17
CA THR A 154 -4.01 -3.46 23.05
C THR A 154 -4.63 -4.31 21.94
N GLN A 155 -3.80 -4.88 21.06
CA GLN A 155 -4.18 -5.56 19.82
C GLN A 155 -5.00 -4.64 18.86
N ARG A 156 -4.85 -3.34 19.01
CA ARG A 156 -5.52 -2.30 18.22
C ARG A 156 -4.57 -1.14 17.95
N LEU A 157 -4.81 -0.42 16.86
CA LEU A 157 -4.00 0.75 16.49
C LEU A 157 -4.26 1.99 17.36
N GLY A 158 -5.27 1.95 18.25
CA GLY A 158 -5.63 3.10 19.07
C GLY A 158 -6.19 4.26 18.23
N ARG A 159 -5.76 5.49 18.52
CA ARG A 159 -6.06 6.69 17.72
C ARG A 159 -5.06 6.79 16.56
N VAL A 160 -5.59 6.81 15.34
CA VAL A 160 -4.80 6.83 14.11
C VAL A 160 -4.92 8.17 13.40
N LEU A 161 -3.79 8.74 13.01
CA LEU A 161 -3.72 9.78 11.99
C LEU A 161 -3.27 9.15 10.67
N GLU A 162 -4.08 9.28 9.63
CA GLU A 162 -3.71 8.98 8.26
C GLU A 162 -3.48 10.28 7.48
N VAL A 163 -2.34 10.38 6.79
CA VAL A 163 -2.00 11.48 5.89
C VAL A 163 -2.07 11.00 4.45
N GLY A 164 -2.98 11.60 3.67
CA GLY A 164 -3.28 11.20 2.29
C GLY A 164 -4.43 10.18 2.23
N THR A 165 -5.66 10.64 2.43
CA THR A 165 -6.89 9.81 2.33
C THR A 165 -7.04 9.17 0.96
N GLY A 166 -6.72 9.91 -0.12
CA GLY A 166 -6.91 9.46 -1.49
C GLY A 166 -8.37 9.10 -1.78
N CYS A 167 -8.62 7.85 -2.16
CA CYS A 167 -9.98 7.33 -2.35
C CYS A 167 -10.65 6.84 -1.05
N GLY A 168 -9.93 6.76 0.07
CA GLY A 168 -10.44 6.31 1.36
C GLY A 168 -10.30 4.81 1.66
N TYR A 169 -9.68 4.02 0.79
CA TYR A 169 -9.52 2.58 1.00
C TYR A 169 -8.69 2.25 2.25
N GLN A 170 -7.50 2.86 2.38
CA GLN A 170 -6.64 2.61 3.54
C GLN A 170 -7.31 3.10 4.82
N ALA A 171 -7.99 4.26 4.79
CA ALA A 171 -8.81 4.75 5.90
C ALA A 171 -9.86 3.72 6.33
N ALA A 172 -10.56 3.08 5.38
CA ALA A 172 -11.56 2.04 5.66
C ALA A 172 -10.93 0.82 6.34
N VAL A 173 -9.75 0.36 5.88
CA VAL A 173 -9.01 -0.75 6.52
C VAL A 173 -8.57 -0.37 7.92
N LEU A 174 -8.02 0.84 8.11
CA LEU A 174 -7.62 1.36 9.42
C LEU A 174 -8.79 1.43 10.40
N ALA A 175 -9.99 1.82 9.93
CA ALA A 175 -11.18 1.91 10.78
C ALA A 175 -11.59 0.54 11.38
N VAL A 176 -11.30 -0.57 10.70
CA VAL A 176 -11.53 -1.92 11.26
C VAL A 176 -10.60 -2.22 12.43
N LEU A 177 -9.36 -1.70 12.40
CA LEU A 177 -8.29 -2.02 13.33
C LEU A 177 -8.11 -0.99 14.45
N ALA A 178 -8.58 0.23 14.24
CA ALA A 178 -8.36 1.36 15.13
C ALA A 178 -9.52 1.59 16.10
N GLN A 179 -9.25 2.31 17.17
CA GLN A 179 -10.26 2.89 18.03
C GLN A 179 -10.90 4.12 17.34
N GLN A 180 -10.06 4.97 16.75
CA GLN A 180 -10.47 6.17 16.03
C GLN A 180 -9.50 6.42 14.86
N VAL A 181 -10.02 6.88 13.72
CA VAL A 181 -9.24 7.30 12.57
C VAL A 181 -9.55 8.77 12.25
N VAL A 182 -8.49 9.56 12.14
CA VAL A 182 -8.53 10.89 11.53
C VAL A 182 -7.73 10.80 10.25
N SER A 183 -8.36 11.00 9.10
CA SER A 183 -7.73 10.92 7.79
C SER A 183 -7.76 12.29 7.11
N VAL A 184 -6.58 12.79 6.73
CA VAL A 184 -6.38 14.13 6.18
C VAL A 184 -6.07 14.06 4.70
N GLU A 185 -6.85 14.81 3.88
CA GLU A 185 -6.67 14.94 2.44
C GLU A 185 -6.55 16.40 2.04
N ARG A 186 -5.50 16.74 1.25
CA ARG A 186 -5.22 18.09 0.79
C ARG A 186 -5.94 18.47 -0.50
N LEU A 187 -6.35 17.48 -1.30
CA LEU A 187 -7.05 17.69 -2.57
C LEU A 187 -8.55 17.61 -2.33
N LYS A 188 -9.25 18.75 -2.44
CA LYS A 188 -10.70 18.84 -2.19
C LYS A 188 -11.51 17.80 -2.99
N PRO A 189 -11.25 17.59 -4.31
CA PRO A 189 -11.99 16.60 -5.07
C PRO A 189 -11.81 15.16 -4.56
N LEU A 190 -10.60 14.79 -4.08
CA LEU A 190 -10.38 13.46 -3.49
C LEU A 190 -11.01 13.33 -2.11
N HIS A 191 -10.93 14.36 -1.28
CA HIS A 191 -11.64 14.39 0.00
C HIS A 191 -13.15 14.14 -0.20
N ASP A 192 -13.78 14.82 -1.16
CA ASP A 192 -15.22 14.67 -1.42
C ASP A 192 -15.54 13.29 -2.03
N LYS A 193 -14.69 12.77 -2.93
CA LYS A 193 -14.80 11.41 -3.47
C LYS A 193 -14.72 10.38 -2.35
N ALA A 194 -13.71 10.47 -1.48
CA ALA A 194 -13.56 9.56 -0.35
C ALA A 194 -14.76 9.59 0.59
N ARG A 195 -15.28 10.80 0.90
CA ARG A 195 -16.49 10.97 1.72
C ARG A 195 -17.70 10.28 1.10
N ALA A 196 -17.89 10.40 -0.21
CA ALA A 196 -18.98 9.74 -0.92
C ALA A 196 -18.85 8.22 -0.92
N LEU A 197 -17.62 7.69 -1.16
CA LEU A 197 -17.36 6.26 -1.20
C LEU A 197 -17.48 5.60 0.18
N LEU A 198 -17.11 6.30 1.26
CA LEU A 198 -17.18 5.80 2.64
C LEU A 198 -18.57 5.95 3.27
N ALA A 199 -19.43 6.84 2.74
CA ALA A 199 -20.76 7.10 3.30
C ALA A 199 -21.65 5.85 3.46
N PRO A 200 -21.68 4.90 2.49
CA PRO A 200 -22.46 3.66 2.65
C PRO A 200 -21.95 2.74 3.77
N MET A 201 -20.64 2.78 4.05
CA MET A 201 -20.00 1.92 5.06
C MET A 201 -20.22 2.45 6.49
N ARG A 202 -20.53 3.74 6.63
CA ARG A 202 -20.80 4.44 7.91
C ARG A 202 -19.82 4.09 9.04
N PRO A 203 -18.50 4.21 8.85
CA PRO A 203 -17.54 3.92 9.90
C PRO A 203 -17.70 4.97 11.03
N ALA A 204 -18.29 4.55 12.17
CA ALA A 204 -18.61 5.45 13.28
C ALA A 204 -17.38 6.04 13.96
N ASN A 205 -16.21 5.42 13.76
CA ASN A 205 -14.94 5.80 14.37
C ASN A 205 -14.00 6.55 13.43
N MET A 206 -14.50 7.10 12.30
CA MET A 206 -13.69 7.78 11.30
C MET A 206 -14.11 9.24 11.12
N ARG A 207 -13.11 10.10 11.00
CA ARG A 207 -13.27 11.50 10.62
C ARG A 207 -12.38 11.81 9.41
N LEU A 208 -12.99 12.28 8.32
CA LEU A 208 -12.26 12.83 7.18
C LEU A 208 -12.08 14.34 7.35
N VAL A 209 -10.88 14.81 7.12
CA VAL A 209 -10.49 16.22 7.25
C VAL A 209 -9.93 16.70 5.93
N TYR A 210 -10.52 17.75 5.36
CA TYR A 210 -9.90 18.49 4.27
C TYR A 210 -8.85 19.42 4.88
N GLY A 211 -7.57 19.19 4.61
CA GLY A 211 -6.48 19.91 5.27
C GLY A 211 -5.10 19.56 4.74
N ASP A 212 -4.10 20.29 5.22
CA ASP A 212 -2.69 20.01 4.97
C ASP A 212 -2.17 18.91 5.90
N GLY A 213 -1.95 17.71 5.34
CA GLY A 213 -1.46 16.56 6.11
C GLY A 213 -0.05 16.73 6.69
N MET A 214 0.77 17.64 6.14
CA MET A 214 2.09 17.92 6.72
C MET A 214 2.00 18.56 8.12
N LEU A 215 0.88 19.23 8.42
CA LEU A 215 0.60 19.80 9.74
C LEU A 215 0.01 18.77 10.71
N GLY A 216 -0.25 17.54 10.24
CA GLY A 216 -1.01 16.55 11.00
C GLY A 216 -2.45 17.04 11.27
N HIS A 217 -2.97 16.71 12.46
CA HIS A 217 -4.25 17.23 12.93
C HIS A 217 -4.26 17.37 14.46
N ALA A 218 -3.69 18.44 14.96
CA ALA A 218 -3.50 18.72 16.39
C ALA A 218 -4.77 18.60 17.26
N PRO A 219 -6.00 18.98 16.79
CA PRO A 219 -7.20 18.89 17.62
C PRO A 219 -7.56 17.48 18.12
N ASN A 220 -7.03 16.43 17.46
CA ASN A 220 -7.26 15.03 17.86
C ASN A 220 -6.00 14.33 18.40
N ALA A 221 -4.88 15.05 18.51
CA ALA A 221 -3.63 14.51 19.08
C ALA A 221 -3.76 14.27 20.61
N PRO A 222 -2.90 13.42 21.20
CA PRO A 222 -1.86 12.63 20.58
C PRO A 222 -2.41 11.35 19.90
N TYR A 223 -1.64 10.83 18.89
CA TYR A 223 -2.00 9.64 18.15
C TYR A 223 -1.13 8.44 18.55
N ASP A 224 -1.77 7.29 18.75
CA ASP A 224 -1.07 6.03 19.01
C ASP A 224 -0.38 5.50 17.74
N SER A 225 -0.94 5.84 16.58
CA SER A 225 -0.42 5.42 15.27
C SER A 225 -0.53 6.56 14.26
N ILE A 226 0.53 6.79 13.49
CA ILE A 226 0.53 7.73 12.35
C ILE A 226 0.98 6.99 11.10
N ILE A 227 0.24 7.14 10.00
CA ILE A 227 0.58 6.54 8.70
C ILE A 227 0.47 7.57 7.59
N ALA A 228 1.47 7.61 6.70
CA ALA A 228 1.43 8.50 5.54
C ALA A 228 1.38 7.70 4.23
N ALA A 229 0.43 8.03 3.37
CA ALA A 229 0.27 7.47 2.02
C ALA A 229 0.90 8.34 0.92
N ALA A 230 1.87 9.19 1.28
CA ALA A 230 2.64 10.04 0.38
C ALA A 230 4.09 10.13 0.88
N GLY A 231 5.04 10.15 -0.05
CA GLY A 231 6.47 10.13 0.26
C GLY A 231 7.10 11.51 0.33
N GLY A 232 7.78 11.82 1.44
CA GLY A 232 8.48 13.08 1.68
C GLY A 232 10.00 12.96 1.65
N ASP A 233 10.68 14.11 1.68
CA ASP A 233 12.13 14.19 1.82
C ASP A 233 12.56 14.13 3.29
N ALA A 234 11.69 14.59 4.20
CA ALA A 234 11.89 14.54 5.64
C ALA A 234 10.53 14.35 6.34
N LEU A 235 10.58 13.79 7.55
CA LEU A 235 9.40 13.67 8.41
C LEU A 235 8.98 15.06 8.91
N PRO A 236 7.72 15.48 8.70
CA PRO A 236 7.23 16.71 9.27
C PRO A 236 7.31 16.72 10.81
N PRO A 237 7.88 17.77 11.44
CA PRO A 237 7.99 17.84 12.90
C PRO A 237 6.64 17.67 13.63
N ALA A 238 5.57 18.23 13.05
CA ALA A 238 4.22 18.11 13.61
C ALA A 238 3.75 16.67 13.80
N TRP A 239 4.22 15.71 12.97
CA TRP A 239 3.85 14.30 13.16
C TRP A 239 4.53 13.70 14.39
N LEU A 240 5.80 14.07 14.63
CA LEU A 240 6.55 13.59 15.79
C LEU A 240 6.01 14.20 17.10
N GLU A 241 5.61 15.48 17.07
CA GLU A 241 4.99 16.17 18.19
C GLU A 241 3.63 15.58 18.57
N GLN A 242 2.84 15.19 17.54
CA GLN A 242 1.50 14.62 17.69
C GLN A 242 1.51 13.10 17.95
N LEU A 243 2.65 12.42 17.86
CA LEU A 243 2.77 11.00 18.16
C LEU A 243 2.74 10.78 19.68
N ALA A 244 1.92 9.87 20.18
CA ALA A 244 1.85 9.52 21.60
C ALA A 244 3.12 8.81 22.09
N LEU A 245 3.39 8.87 23.40
CA LEU A 245 4.40 8.00 24.01
C LEU A 245 3.98 6.53 23.82
N GLY A 246 4.91 5.68 23.37
CA GLY A 246 4.62 4.30 22.96
C GLY A 246 3.95 4.18 21.58
N GLY A 247 3.66 5.30 20.92
CA GLY A 247 3.08 5.35 19.58
C GLY A 247 4.10 5.06 18.49
N ARG A 248 3.60 4.69 17.32
CA ARG A 248 4.40 4.36 16.13
C ARG A 248 3.92 5.13 14.90
N LEU A 249 4.89 5.65 14.13
CA LEU A 249 4.68 6.27 12.84
C LEU A 249 5.29 5.40 11.74
N VAL A 250 4.59 5.26 10.60
CA VAL A 250 5.07 4.60 9.38
C VAL A 250 4.87 5.54 8.19
N ALA A 251 5.95 5.88 7.50
CA ALA A 251 5.89 6.79 6.35
C ALA A 251 6.93 6.45 5.29
N PRO A 252 6.60 6.63 3.99
CA PRO A 252 7.59 6.56 2.92
C PRO A 252 8.44 7.83 2.93
N MET A 253 9.76 7.67 3.01
CA MET A 253 10.72 8.78 2.99
C MET A 253 11.77 8.54 1.93
N ARG A 254 12.28 9.60 1.32
CA ARG A 254 13.39 9.53 0.37
C ARG A 254 14.69 9.26 1.11
N GLU A 255 15.49 8.34 0.59
CA GLU A 255 16.86 8.17 1.06
C GLU A 255 17.72 9.40 0.68
N PRO A 256 18.56 9.93 1.57
CA PRO A 256 19.45 11.03 1.27
C PRO A 256 20.35 10.74 0.06
N GLY A 257 20.42 11.71 -0.87
CA GLY A 257 21.24 11.57 -2.08
C GLY A 257 20.67 10.59 -3.14
N SER A 258 19.44 10.11 -2.97
CA SER A 258 18.80 9.14 -3.86
C SER A 258 17.39 9.59 -4.25
N THR A 259 16.88 9.09 -5.36
CA THR A 259 15.46 9.21 -5.73
C THR A 259 14.59 8.09 -5.15
N ARG A 260 15.22 7.11 -4.50
CA ARG A 260 14.57 5.94 -3.92
C ARG A 260 13.83 6.32 -2.64
N GLN A 261 12.63 5.80 -2.47
CA GLN A 261 11.87 5.89 -1.24
C GLN A 261 11.94 4.56 -0.47
N VAL A 262 11.98 4.67 0.86
CA VAL A 262 11.96 3.53 1.79
C VAL A 262 10.89 3.78 2.84
N LEU A 263 10.35 2.72 3.43
CA LEU A 263 9.50 2.85 4.61
C LEU A 263 10.38 3.19 5.82
N VAL A 264 10.04 4.29 6.47
CA VAL A 264 10.61 4.71 7.75
C VAL A 264 9.58 4.45 8.83
N VAL A 265 10.01 3.80 9.89
CA VAL A 265 9.24 3.59 11.12
C VAL A 265 9.86 4.41 12.23
N VAL A 266 9.04 5.14 12.97
CA VAL A 266 9.45 5.90 14.15
C VAL A 266 8.66 5.40 15.35
N ASP A 267 9.36 4.98 16.39
CA ASP A 267 8.79 4.68 17.71
C ASP A 267 9.05 5.82 18.68
N ARG A 268 8.03 6.35 19.31
CA ARG A 268 8.19 7.34 20.38
C ARG A 268 8.33 6.65 21.72
N THR A 269 9.52 6.73 22.28
CA THR A 269 9.87 6.17 23.59
C THR A 269 10.13 7.28 24.61
N GLU A 270 10.27 6.93 25.88
CA GLU A 270 10.70 7.89 26.94
C GLU A 270 12.06 8.54 26.64
N ARG A 271 12.90 7.87 25.85
CA ARG A 271 14.25 8.36 25.45
C ARG A 271 14.21 9.24 24.22
N GLY A 272 13.03 9.42 23.58
CA GLY A 272 12.86 10.17 22.34
C GLY A 272 12.31 9.31 21.20
N CYS A 273 12.55 9.73 19.96
CA CYS A 273 12.10 9.03 18.76
C CYS A 273 13.19 8.10 18.22
N GLU A 274 12.90 6.82 18.12
CA GLU A 274 13.77 5.79 17.55
C GLU A 274 13.35 5.52 16.10
N HIS A 275 14.30 5.59 15.17
CA HIS A 275 14.04 5.44 13.74
C HIS A 275 14.55 4.10 13.22
N SER A 276 13.75 3.44 12.38
CA SER A 276 14.13 2.22 11.66
C SER A 276 13.76 2.35 10.19
N VAL A 277 14.59 1.76 9.32
CA VAL A 277 14.40 1.78 7.86
C VAL A 277 14.06 0.38 7.38
N PHE A 278 13.06 0.30 6.53
CA PHE A 278 12.53 -0.94 5.97
C PHE A 278 12.66 -0.97 4.43
N GLU A 279 11.83 -1.78 3.77
CA GLU A 279 11.89 -2.01 2.34
C GLU A 279 11.64 -0.76 1.48
N ALA A 280 12.14 -0.82 0.24
CA ALA A 280 11.90 0.19 -0.77
C ALA A 280 10.44 0.19 -1.22
N VAL A 281 9.91 1.40 -1.42
CA VAL A 281 8.53 1.64 -1.87
C VAL A 281 8.51 2.76 -2.91
N HIS A 282 7.33 2.95 -3.52
CA HIS A 282 7.12 4.07 -4.43
C HIS A 282 5.76 4.71 -4.15
N PHE A 283 5.78 5.94 -3.70
CA PHE A 283 4.60 6.74 -3.37
C PHE A 283 4.61 8.07 -4.13
N VAL A 284 3.42 8.62 -4.30
CA VAL A 284 3.25 10.00 -4.76
C VAL A 284 3.91 10.98 -3.80
N PRO A 285 4.40 12.15 -4.28
CA PRO A 285 5.08 13.12 -3.42
C PRO A 285 4.16 13.70 -2.33
N LEU A 286 4.67 13.75 -1.10
CA LEU A 286 4.08 14.53 -0.02
C LEU A 286 4.24 16.02 -0.34
N LYS A 287 3.14 16.76 -0.30
CA LYS A 287 3.12 18.19 -0.61
C LYS A 287 2.36 18.96 0.48
N SER A 288 2.84 20.15 0.80
CA SER A 288 2.14 21.08 1.70
C SER A 288 1.01 21.85 1.00
N GLY A 289 0.16 22.46 1.81
CA GLY A 289 -0.94 23.30 1.40
C GLY A 289 -2.15 22.53 0.87
N MET A 290 -3.31 23.19 0.86
CA MET A 290 -4.57 22.67 0.35
C MET A 290 -4.78 23.08 -1.10
N VAL A 291 -5.48 22.23 -1.88
CA VAL A 291 -5.84 22.52 -3.28
C VAL A 291 -7.33 22.25 -3.45
N GLY A 292 -8.04 23.30 -3.85
CA GLY A 292 -9.48 23.31 -4.10
C GLY A 292 -9.85 22.83 -5.50
#